data_1f08f9b44819b196b6516b9e3c8bf323
#
_entry.id   1f08f9b44819b196b6516b9e3c8bf323
#
_cell.length_a   1.000
_cell.length_b   1.000
_cell.length_c   1.000
_cell.angle_alpha   90.00
_cell.angle_beta   90.00
_cell.angle_gamma   90.00
#
_symmetry.space_group_name_H-M   'P 1'
#
loop_
_entity.id
_entity.type
_entity.pdbx_description
1 polymer ?
#
loop_
_entity_poly.entity_id
_entity_poly.type
_entity_poly.pdbx_seq_one_letter_code
_entity_poly.pdbx_strand_id
1 'polypeptide(L)'
;MARIANAKIDADQLMRKGATSDLVRYLFGDDLSGSLTKEHFVKLQFDLIDDVLEMEFTRYVDSTAENISETDFCRHLLYSSSISQKRKEKMIKLVEAEFKGKSDGISFESFKTFYNVLFGGADLERAMFFLDSENQGVTRDEFGKVANWVVGTKVDPHVIEVFSKKYMFTKIQIE
;
A
#
# COMPACT_ATOMS: atom_id res chain seq x y z
N MET A 1 19.57 -19.46 11.58
CA MET A 1 18.42 -20.23 11.04
C MET A 1 17.51 -20.65 12.18
N ALA A 2 16.45 -19.91 12.44
CA ALA A 2 15.45 -20.26 13.47
C ALA A 2 14.50 -21.29 12.87
N ARG A 3 14.42 -22.48 13.46
CA ARG A 3 13.40 -23.48 13.18
C ARG A 3 12.05 -22.90 13.58
N ILE A 4 11.21 -22.56 12.59
CA ILE A 4 9.79 -22.38 12.83
C ILE A 4 9.26 -23.76 13.16
N ALA A 5 9.07 -24.02 14.46
CA ALA A 5 8.35 -25.18 14.92
C ALA A 5 6.94 -25.12 14.31
N ASN A 6 6.51 -26.22 13.68
CA ASN A 6 5.13 -26.42 13.27
C ASN A 6 4.26 -26.36 14.53
N ALA A 7 3.79 -25.18 14.87
CA ALA A 7 2.76 -25.01 15.87
C ALA A 7 1.47 -25.56 15.28
N LYS A 8 1.16 -26.84 15.53
CA LYS A 8 -0.16 -27.38 15.34
C LYS A 8 -1.06 -26.63 16.31
N ILE A 9 -1.80 -25.65 15.80
CA ILE A 9 -2.85 -24.99 16.59
C ILE A 9 -3.89 -26.07 16.86
N ASP A 10 -4.06 -26.40 18.12
CA ASP A 10 -4.99 -27.46 18.54
C ASP A 10 -6.42 -26.94 18.36
N ALA A 11 -7.15 -27.51 17.40
CA ALA A 11 -8.54 -27.15 17.09
C ALA A 11 -9.43 -27.27 18.36
N ASP A 12 -9.13 -28.21 19.27
CA ASP A 12 -9.84 -28.36 20.53
C ASP A 12 -9.64 -27.16 21.47
N GLN A 13 -8.49 -26.49 21.45
CA GLN A 13 -8.27 -25.27 22.24
C GLN A 13 -9.05 -24.07 21.69
N LEU A 14 -9.22 -23.99 20.39
CA LEU A 14 -10.04 -22.96 19.73
C LEU A 14 -11.53 -23.16 20.01
N MET A 15 -11.99 -24.42 19.98
CA MET A 15 -13.37 -24.77 20.32
C MET A 15 -13.74 -24.43 21.75
N ARG A 16 -12.84 -24.69 22.71
CA ARG A 16 -13.07 -24.42 24.15
C ARG A 16 -13.19 -22.94 24.48
N LYS A 17 -12.72 -22.04 23.61
CA LYS A 17 -12.80 -20.59 23.80
C LYS A 17 -14.01 -19.97 23.10
N GLY A 18 -14.92 -20.74 22.51
CA GLY A 18 -16.10 -20.22 21.80
C GLY A 18 -15.75 -19.44 20.52
N ALA A 19 -14.56 -19.62 20.00
CA ALA A 19 -14.07 -18.90 18.82
C ALA A 19 -14.53 -19.60 17.52
N THR A 20 -15.82 -19.75 17.32
CA THR A 20 -16.41 -20.12 16.02
C THR A 20 -16.62 -18.85 15.18
N SER A 21 -15.55 -18.09 14.93
CA SER A 21 -15.63 -16.98 14.00
C SER A 21 -15.67 -17.52 12.57
N ASP A 22 -16.31 -16.77 11.66
CA ASP A 22 -16.35 -17.10 10.23
C ASP A 22 -14.94 -17.28 9.65
N LEU A 23 -13.97 -16.54 10.16
CA LEU A 23 -12.55 -16.69 9.82
C LEU A 23 -12.00 -18.08 10.17
N VAL A 24 -12.36 -18.63 11.34
CA VAL A 24 -11.92 -19.97 11.75
C VAL A 24 -12.51 -21.03 10.83
N ARG A 25 -13.79 -20.89 10.45
CA ARG A 25 -14.44 -21.78 9.47
C ARG A 25 -13.82 -21.65 8.08
N TYR A 26 -13.53 -20.45 7.66
CA TYR A 26 -12.84 -20.20 6.38
C TYR A 26 -11.46 -20.87 6.33
N LEU A 27 -10.69 -20.83 7.43
CA LEU A 27 -9.34 -21.40 7.49
C LEU A 27 -9.29 -22.90 7.66
N PHE A 28 -10.24 -23.48 8.41
CA PHE A 28 -10.20 -24.87 8.87
C PHE A 28 -11.38 -25.72 8.39
N GLY A 29 -12.32 -25.14 7.63
CA GLY A 29 -13.56 -25.78 7.22
C GLY A 29 -14.63 -25.74 8.30
N ASP A 30 -15.87 -26.11 7.94
CA ASP A 30 -17.03 -26.09 8.86
C ASP A 30 -16.89 -27.08 10.01
N ASP A 31 -16.22 -28.19 9.77
CA ASP A 31 -15.94 -29.25 10.74
C ASP A 31 -14.62 -29.06 11.52
N LEU A 32 -13.90 -27.99 11.20
CA LEU A 32 -12.61 -27.65 11.78
C LEU A 32 -11.52 -28.73 11.64
N SER A 33 -11.71 -29.68 10.72
CA SER A 33 -10.76 -30.77 10.45
C SER A 33 -9.64 -30.37 9.50
N GLY A 34 -9.77 -29.21 8.85
CA GLY A 34 -8.80 -28.68 7.91
C GLY A 34 -7.49 -28.28 8.56
N SER A 35 -6.46 -28.11 7.75
CA SER A 35 -5.16 -27.60 8.18
C SER A 35 -4.80 -26.36 7.37
N LEU A 36 -4.30 -25.33 8.06
CA LEU A 36 -3.79 -24.13 7.40
C LEU A 36 -2.39 -24.41 6.85
N THR A 37 -2.28 -24.48 5.51
CA THR A 37 -0.98 -24.59 4.86
C THR A 37 -0.32 -23.22 4.78
N LYS A 38 1.00 -23.18 4.56
CA LYS A 38 1.75 -21.92 4.35
C LYS A 38 1.20 -21.15 3.16
N GLU A 39 0.86 -21.84 2.09
CA GLU A 39 0.34 -21.26 0.86
C GLU A 39 -1.02 -20.59 1.10
N HIS A 40 -1.94 -21.25 1.81
CA HIS A 40 -3.24 -20.70 2.18
C HIS A 40 -3.09 -19.48 3.10
N PHE A 41 -2.16 -19.53 4.06
CA PHE A 41 -1.90 -18.40 4.94
C PHE A 41 -1.36 -17.18 4.19
N VAL A 42 -0.40 -17.41 3.28
CA VAL A 42 0.16 -16.33 2.45
C VAL A 42 -0.92 -15.75 1.54
N LYS A 43 -1.75 -16.61 0.92
CA LYS A 43 -2.87 -16.15 0.09
C LYS A 43 -3.85 -15.28 0.90
N LEU A 44 -4.24 -15.73 2.10
CA LEU A 44 -5.10 -14.95 2.98
C LEU A 44 -4.53 -13.56 3.28
N GLN A 45 -3.21 -13.46 3.51
CA GLN A 45 -2.58 -12.16 3.77
C GLN A 45 -2.69 -11.23 2.57
N PHE A 46 -2.48 -11.74 1.35
CA PHE A 46 -2.63 -10.94 0.14
C PHE A 46 -4.10 -10.55 -0.12
N ASP A 47 -5.03 -11.50 0.01
CA ASP A 47 -6.46 -11.24 -0.16
C ASP A 47 -6.92 -10.14 0.84
N LEU A 48 -6.47 -10.23 2.11
CA LEU A 48 -6.80 -9.22 3.13
C LEU A 48 -6.22 -7.84 2.81
N ILE A 49 -4.99 -7.78 2.30
CA ILE A 49 -4.38 -6.50 1.85
C ILE A 49 -5.20 -5.92 0.70
N ASP A 50 -5.58 -6.73 -0.26
CA ASP A 50 -6.38 -6.31 -1.42
C ASP A 50 -7.75 -5.78 -0.97
N ASP A 51 -8.44 -6.49 -0.09
CA ASP A 51 -9.74 -6.06 0.46
C ASP A 51 -9.63 -4.71 1.21
N VAL A 52 -8.56 -4.54 2.01
CA VAL A 52 -8.31 -3.28 2.73
C VAL A 52 -8.04 -2.14 1.76
N LEU A 53 -7.23 -2.36 0.71
CA LEU A 53 -6.96 -1.34 -0.30
C LEU A 53 -8.22 -0.96 -1.08
N GLU A 54 -9.09 -1.93 -1.40
CA GLU A 54 -10.36 -1.67 -2.06
C GLU A 54 -11.29 -0.84 -1.16
N MET A 55 -11.40 -1.18 0.12
CA MET A 55 -12.16 -0.40 1.10
C MET A 55 -11.64 1.03 1.24
N GLU A 56 -10.32 1.21 1.30
CA GLU A 56 -9.70 2.55 1.41
C GLU A 56 -9.91 3.36 0.12
N PHE A 57 -9.79 2.75 -1.03
CA PHE A 57 -10.04 3.38 -2.32
C PHE A 57 -11.49 3.84 -2.45
N THR A 58 -12.43 2.96 -2.12
CA THR A 58 -13.88 3.21 -2.24
C THR A 58 -14.35 4.39 -1.38
N ARG A 59 -13.65 4.72 -0.30
CA ARG A 59 -13.96 5.91 0.52
C ARG A 59 -13.80 7.24 -0.21
N TYR A 60 -13.01 7.27 -1.28
CA TYR A 60 -12.70 8.46 -2.04
C TYR A 60 -13.34 8.46 -3.43
N VAL A 61 -13.96 7.36 -3.84
CA VAL A 61 -14.69 7.27 -5.11
C VAL A 61 -16.03 7.96 -4.96
N ASP A 62 -16.30 8.93 -5.81
CA ASP A 62 -17.62 9.52 -5.90
C ASP A 62 -18.60 8.53 -6.58
N SER A 63 -19.88 8.57 -6.23
CA SER A 63 -20.92 7.60 -6.68
C SER A 63 -21.04 7.47 -8.21
N THR A 64 -20.47 8.40 -8.96
CA THR A 64 -20.51 8.44 -10.42
C THR A 64 -19.15 8.26 -11.10
N ALA A 65 -18.06 8.15 -10.31
CA ALA A 65 -16.69 8.05 -10.80
C ALA A 65 -16.13 6.64 -10.59
N GLU A 66 -15.26 6.20 -11.50
CA GLU A 66 -14.49 4.96 -11.35
C GLU A 66 -13.09 5.20 -10.76
N ASN A 67 -12.63 6.45 -10.80
CA ASN A 67 -11.30 6.88 -10.38
C ASN A 67 -11.39 7.82 -9.18
N ILE A 68 -10.35 7.84 -8.35
CA ILE A 68 -10.17 8.86 -7.32
C ILE A 68 -9.40 10.05 -7.88
N SER A 69 -9.61 11.24 -7.30
CA SER A 69 -8.83 12.41 -7.69
C SER A 69 -7.37 12.32 -7.20
N GLU A 70 -6.46 13.00 -7.90
CA GLU A 70 -5.04 13.13 -7.47
C GLU A 70 -4.95 13.78 -6.09
N THR A 71 -5.85 14.67 -5.76
CA THR A 71 -5.95 15.32 -4.46
C THR A 71 -6.33 14.33 -3.35
N ASP A 72 -7.29 13.44 -3.62
CA ASP A 72 -7.72 12.43 -2.65
C ASP A 72 -6.66 11.34 -2.49
N PHE A 73 -6.00 10.94 -3.57
CA PHE A 73 -4.83 10.06 -3.50
C PHE A 73 -3.72 10.67 -2.64
N CYS A 74 -3.39 11.94 -2.86
CA CYS A 74 -2.41 12.66 -2.03
C CYS A 74 -2.85 12.72 -0.56
N ARG A 75 -4.12 13.00 -0.29
CA ARG A 75 -4.70 13.03 1.06
C ARG A 75 -4.58 11.68 1.76
N HIS A 76 -4.88 10.60 1.04
CA HIS A 76 -4.75 9.23 1.54
C HIS A 76 -3.29 8.89 1.89
N LEU A 77 -2.33 9.19 1.01
CA LEU A 77 -0.90 8.96 1.27
C LEU A 77 -0.40 9.74 2.50
N LEU A 78 -0.89 10.97 2.69
CA LEU A 78 -0.46 11.81 3.80
C LEU A 78 -1.15 11.46 5.12
N TYR A 79 -2.25 10.70 5.09
CA TYR A 79 -3.03 10.38 6.30
C TYR A 79 -2.17 9.73 7.39
N SER A 80 -1.44 8.68 7.05
CA SER A 80 -0.60 7.90 7.97
C SER A 80 0.83 8.44 8.10
N SER A 81 1.19 9.53 7.43
CA SER A 81 2.53 10.10 7.51
C SER A 81 2.74 10.90 8.80
N SER A 82 3.98 10.93 9.32
CA SER A 82 4.39 11.72 10.49
C SER A 82 4.53 13.23 10.20
N ILE A 83 4.22 13.67 8.97
CA ILE A 83 4.33 15.07 8.54
C ILE A 83 3.33 15.94 9.32
N SER A 84 3.76 17.15 9.72
CA SER A 84 2.90 18.09 10.43
C SER A 84 1.66 18.47 9.61
N GLN A 85 0.53 18.69 10.26
CA GLN A 85 -0.75 19.03 9.63
C GLN A 85 -0.65 20.23 8.69
N LYS A 86 0.02 21.30 9.11
CA LYS A 86 0.26 22.48 8.27
C LYS A 86 0.98 22.17 6.96
N ARG A 87 1.89 21.22 7.00
CA ARG A 87 2.65 20.78 5.81
C ARG A 87 1.81 19.88 4.92
N LYS A 88 1.02 18.97 5.50
CA LYS A 88 0.04 18.15 4.75
C LYS A 88 -0.93 19.03 3.95
N GLU A 89 -1.53 20.03 4.60
CA GLU A 89 -2.45 20.97 3.94
C GLU A 89 -1.79 21.75 2.80
N LYS A 90 -0.54 22.17 2.98
CA LYS A 90 0.21 22.84 1.91
C LYS A 90 0.43 21.91 0.71
N MET A 91 0.80 20.66 0.97
CA MET A 91 1.02 19.66 -0.10
C MET A 91 -0.27 19.34 -0.85
N ILE A 92 -1.38 19.15 -0.14
CA ILE A 92 -2.69 18.90 -0.75
C ILE A 92 -3.11 20.08 -1.64
N LYS A 93 -2.97 21.33 -1.18
CA LYS A 93 -3.29 22.52 -1.98
C LYS A 93 -2.44 22.65 -3.25
N LEU A 94 -1.18 22.22 -3.20
CA LEU A 94 -0.31 22.23 -4.38
C LEU A 94 -0.76 21.21 -5.42
N VAL A 95 -1.11 20.00 -5.00
CA VAL A 95 -1.64 18.97 -5.89
C VAL A 95 -2.99 19.41 -6.47
N GLU A 96 -3.88 19.94 -5.63
CA GLU A 96 -5.16 20.47 -6.08
C GLU A 96 -5.00 21.58 -7.16
N ALA A 97 -4.11 22.53 -6.93
CA ALA A 97 -3.87 23.61 -7.89
C ALA A 97 -3.28 23.12 -9.22
N GLU A 98 -2.41 22.11 -9.16
CA GLU A 98 -1.75 21.56 -10.37
C GLU A 98 -2.71 20.79 -11.25
N PHE A 99 -3.57 19.94 -10.64
CA PHE A 99 -4.47 19.05 -11.38
C PHE A 99 -5.88 19.64 -11.58
N LYS A 100 -6.13 20.86 -11.13
CA LYS A 100 -7.42 21.52 -11.30
C LYS A 100 -7.81 21.62 -12.78
N GLY A 101 -8.89 20.94 -13.15
CA GLY A 101 -9.41 20.90 -14.52
C GLY A 101 -8.58 20.06 -15.50
N LYS A 102 -7.60 19.29 -15.03
CA LYS A 102 -6.75 18.40 -15.82
C LYS A 102 -6.64 17.01 -15.20
N SER A 103 -7.57 16.67 -14.30
CA SER A 103 -7.54 15.41 -13.58
C SER A 103 -7.88 14.26 -14.53
N ASP A 104 -6.94 13.35 -14.73
CA ASP A 104 -7.17 12.05 -15.38
C ASP A 104 -7.71 11.03 -14.36
N GLY A 105 -7.55 11.34 -13.07
CA GLY A 105 -7.88 10.46 -11.96
C GLY A 105 -6.94 9.27 -11.84
N ILE A 106 -7.05 8.56 -10.74
CA ILE A 106 -6.25 7.38 -10.44
C ILE A 106 -7.20 6.19 -10.30
N SER A 107 -7.00 5.16 -11.14
CA SER A 107 -7.77 3.93 -11.10
C SER A 107 -7.39 3.07 -9.89
N PHE A 108 -8.27 2.14 -9.49
CA PHE A 108 -7.99 1.21 -8.41
C PHE A 108 -6.72 0.37 -8.69
N GLU A 109 -6.52 -0.07 -9.91
CA GLU A 109 -5.34 -0.85 -10.30
C GLU A 109 -4.04 -0.04 -10.14
N SER A 110 -4.03 1.23 -10.57
CA SER A 110 -2.88 2.12 -10.39
C SER A 110 -2.62 2.42 -8.90
N PHE A 111 -3.67 2.62 -8.12
CA PHE A 111 -3.63 2.80 -6.68
C PHE A 111 -3.02 1.57 -5.98
N LYS A 112 -3.57 0.38 -6.24
CA LYS A 112 -3.09 -0.90 -5.70
C LYS A 112 -1.63 -1.17 -6.06
N THR A 113 -1.28 -0.99 -7.33
CA THR A 113 0.10 -1.20 -7.80
C THR A 113 1.07 -0.26 -7.08
N PHE A 114 0.69 0.99 -6.84
CA PHE A 114 1.52 1.94 -6.10
C PHE A 114 1.66 1.55 -4.62
N TYR A 115 0.61 1.07 -3.97
CA TYR A 115 0.71 0.57 -2.60
C TYR A 115 1.61 -0.66 -2.49
N ASN A 116 1.62 -1.53 -3.49
CA ASN A 116 2.58 -2.65 -3.55
C ASN A 116 4.03 -2.16 -3.59
N VAL A 117 4.33 -1.02 -4.24
CA VAL A 117 5.65 -0.38 -4.14
C VAL A 117 5.97 0.01 -2.70
N LEU A 118 5.02 0.63 -1.99
CA LEU A 118 5.22 1.05 -0.60
C LEU A 118 5.37 -0.15 0.35
N PHE A 119 4.65 -1.24 0.11
CA PHE A 119 4.80 -2.48 0.88
C PHE A 119 6.15 -3.17 0.65
N GLY A 120 6.81 -2.91 -0.48
CA GLY A 120 8.20 -3.31 -0.72
C GLY A 120 9.24 -2.49 0.08
N GLY A 121 8.84 -1.83 1.17
CA GLY A 121 9.54 -0.79 1.92
C GLY A 121 11.05 -0.96 2.08
N ALA A 122 11.53 -2.13 2.54
CA ALA A 122 12.96 -2.36 2.74
C ALA A 122 13.77 -2.35 1.43
N ASP A 123 13.21 -2.88 0.35
CA ASP A 123 13.89 -2.90 -0.95
C ASP A 123 13.81 -1.53 -1.62
N LEU A 124 12.68 -0.85 -1.47
CA LEU A 124 12.51 0.54 -1.90
C LEU A 124 13.51 1.46 -1.17
N GLU A 125 13.60 1.36 0.15
CA GLU A 125 14.52 2.16 0.97
C GLU A 125 15.98 1.96 0.55
N ARG A 126 16.41 0.70 0.40
CA ARG A 126 17.78 0.39 -0.06
C ARG A 126 18.07 0.96 -1.43
N ALA A 127 17.15 0.78 -2.39
CA ALA A 127 17.35 1.28 -3.75
C ALA A 127 17.39 2.82 -3.78
N MET A 128 16.52 3.50 -3.01
CA MET A 128 16.51 4.95 -2.87
C MET A 128 17.82 5.46 -2.24
N PHE A 129 18.32 4.78 -1.22
CA PHE A 129 19.61 5.12 -0.58
C PHE A 129 20.79 5.05 -1.58
N PHE A 130 20.83 4.04 -2.44
CA PHE A 130 21.87 3.93 -3.46
C PHE A 130 21.77 5.01 -4.53
N LEU A 131 20.57 5.42 -4.89
CA LEU A 131 20.34 6.50 -5.88
C LEU A 131 20.70 7.88 -5.32
N ASP A 132 20.43 8.13 -4.05
CA ASP A 132 20.71 9.40 -3.38
C ASP A 132 22.13 9.46 -2.75
N SER A 133 23.07 8.65 -3.25
CA SER A 133 24.44 8.57 -2.71
C SER A 133 25.18 9.91 -2.66
N GLU A 134 24.80 10.87 -3.49
CA GLU A 134 25.39 12.22 -3.54
C GLU A 134 24.51 13.29 -2.83
N ASN A 135 23.46 12.90 -2.10
CA ASN A 135 22.51 13.80 -1.44
C ASN A 135 21.86 14.86 -2.38
N GLN A 136 21.76 14.54 -3.67
CA GLN A 136 21.12 15.41 -4.66
C GLN A 136 19.61 15.18 -4.77
N GLY A 137 19.08 14.18 -4.06
CA GLY A 137 17.70 13.72 -4.15
C GLY A 137 17.48 12.81 -5.36
N VAL A 138 16.42 12.02 -5.30
CA VAL A 138 16.05 11.07 -6.36
C VAL A 138 15.09 11.76 -7.34
N THR A 139 15.37 11.63 -8.63
CA THR A 139 14.50 12.16 -9.68
C THR A 139 13.24 11.31 -9.86
N ARG A 140 12.20 11.88 -10.50
CA ARG A 140 10.97 11.15 -10.82
C ARG A 140 11.26 9.89 -11.66
N ASP A 141 12.14 10.01 -12.64
CA ASP A 141 12.45 8.89 -13.55
C ASP A 141 13.23 7.77 -12.84
N GLU A 142 14.13 8.12 -11.94
CA GLU A 142 14.85 7.16 -11.09
C GLU A 142 13.89 6.45 -10.14
N PHE A 143 13.03 7.21 -9.47
CA PHE A 143 12.00 6.61 -8.63
C PHE A 143 11.09 5.67 -9.42
N GLY A 144 10.64 6.07 -10.61
CA GLY A 144 9.82 5.24 -11.48
C GLY A 144 10.50 3.92 -11.85
N LYS A 145 11.81 3.95 -12.13
CA LYS A 145 12.58 2.72 -12.39
C LYS A 145 12.64 1.81 -11.18
N VAL A 146 12.89 2.38 -10.00
CA VAL A 146 12.92 1.62 -8.74
C VAL A 146 11.56 1.05 -8.41
N ALA A 147 10.50 1.84 -8.53
CA ALA A 147 9.13 1.41 -8.29
C ALA A 147 8.76 0.21 -9.17
N ASN A 148 9.06 0.29 -10.48
CA ASN A 148 8.83 -0.81 -11.42
C ASN A 148 9.64 -2.07 -11.05
N TRP A 149 10.87 -1.89 -10.59
CA TRP A 149 11.72 -3.01 -10.16
C TRP A 149 11.18 -3.68 -8.89
N VAL A 150 10.75 -2.91 -7.91
CA VAL A 150 10.23 -3.42 -6.62
C VAL A 150 8.99 -4.29 -6.81
N VAL A 151 8.05 -3.85 -7.65
CA VAL A 151 6.79 -4.59 -7.89
C VAL A 151 6.86 -5.59 -9.03
N GLY A 152 7.94 -5.56 -9.83
CA GLY A 152 8.09 -6.45 -10.99
C GLY A 152 7.13 -6.14 -12.16
N THR A 153 6.45 -5.01 -12.13
CA THR A 153 5.52 -4.56 -13.17
C THR A 153 5.64 -3.05 -13.39
N LYS A 154 5.00 -2.54 -14.45
CA LYS A 154 5.02 -1.11 -14.75
C LYS A 154 4.04 -0.38 -13.84
N VAL A 155 4.56 0.54 -13.03
CA VAL A 155 3.76 1.48 -12.25
C VAL A 155 3.27 2.62 -13.16
N ASP A 156 2.05 3.06 -12.96
CA ASP A 156 1.45 4.13 -13.72
C ASP A 156 2.29 5.43 -13.61
N PRO A 157 2.78 5.99 -14.73
CA PRO A 157 3.57 7.21 -14.72
C PRO A 157 2.82 8.41 -14.12
N HIS A 158 1.48 8.45 -14.24
CA HIS A 158 0.66 9.49 -13.66
C HIS A 158 0.69 9.44 -12.13
N VAL A 159 0.56 8.25 -11.54
CA VAL A 159 0.68 8.06 -10.07
C VAL A 159 2.08 8.47 -9.60
N ILE A 160 3.13 8.10 -10.33
CA ILE A 160 4.50 8.52 -10.02
C ILE A 160 4.63 10.04 -10.10
N GLU A 161 4.00 10.67 -11.09
CA GLU A 161 3.99 12.13 -11.22
C GLU A 161 3.33 12.80 -10.01
N VAL A 162 2.14 12.37 -9.61
CA VAL A 162 1.44 12.89 -8.44
C VAL A 162 2.27 12.74 -7.17
N PHE A 163 2.87 11.56 -6.98
CA PHE A 163 3.71 11.28 -5.83
C PHE A 163 5.00 12.10 -5.82
N SER A 164 5.65 12.25 -6.97
CA SER A 164 6.96 12.90 -7.11
C SER A 164 6.92 14.42 -7.19
N LYS A 165 5.73 15.04 -7.22
CA LYS A 165 5.64 16.51 -7.25
C LYS A 165 6.51 17.08 -6.15
N LYS A 166 7.46 17.88 -6.57
CA LYS A 166 8.68 18.49 -6.00
C LYS A 166 8.76 18.70 -4.46
N TYR A 167 7.71 18.40 -3.72
CA TYR A 167 7.61 18.57 -2.29
C TYR A 167 7.46 17.27 -1.48
N MET A 168 7.14 16.14 -2.13
CA MET A 168 7.14 14.83 -1.46
C MET A 168 8.55 14.25 -1.31
N PHE A 169 9.41 14.38 -2.37
CA PHE A 169 10.76 13.82 -2.32
C PHE A 169 11.77 14.63 -1.51
N THR A 170 11.61 15.94 -1.40
CA THR A 170 12.66 16.77 -0.77
C THR A 170 12.77 16.58 0.74
N LYS A 171 11.89 15.83 1.41
CA LYS A 171 11.95 15.56 2.87
C LYS A 171 11.01 14.45 3.35
N ILE A 172 10.98 13.30 2.71
CA ILE A 172 10.75 12.07 3.45
C ILE A 172 12.14 11.66 3.97
N GLN A 173 12.67 12.44 4.90
CA GLN A 173 13.55 11.89 5.90
C GLN A 173 12.62 11.07 6.79
N ILE A 174 12.72 9.77 6.63
CA ILE A 174 12.28 8.80 7.60
C ILE A 174 13.13 9.08 8.83
N GLU A 175 12.56 9.86 9.80
CA GLU A 175 13.05 9.89 11.18
C GLU A 175 12.55 8.65 11.90
#